data_221a4f0f5f621ab894793c3472077537
#
_entry.id   221a4f0f5f621ab894793c3472077537
#
_cell.length_a   1.000
_cell.length_b   1.000
_cell.length_c   1.000
_cell.angle_alpha   90.00
_cell.angle_beta   90.00
_cell.angle_gamma   90.00
#
_symmetry.space_group_name_H-M   'P 1'
#
loop_
_entity.id
_entity.type
_entity.pdbx_description
1 polymer ?
#
loop_
_entity_poly.entity_id
_entity_poly.type
_entity_poly.pdbx_seq_one_letter_code
_entity_poly.pdbx_strand_id
1 'polypeptide(L)'
;MNTRSPLECPAWAKLAQHAESWRTVHLRDLLEHDRQFTAEAPGVRYDYSRQRLGAMTLRLLAHLAAERGFAEWREALLAGAEVNSTEKRAAWHTALRAGDSAPAQVKQTLARMKVLVSQLRERKAFRRVVNLGTGGSDLGPRLLADALGDGRVDVRFAANVDPHDLARALEGAEPASTLFVVASKTFTTQETMANAAAAKAWGAKAFYAVTSNVEAAKAFGATEILPMWDWVGGRYSVWSAVGFAAACAIGWEAFESFLSGAHEVDEHFAQAPLEKNVPALMALIGVWNTNFLGAPTHAVLPYSNALRLLPAYLQQLEMESNGKRVDREGTVLQYSSAPIVWGAEGTVSQHSFHQLLHQGTHIAPADFIDLALDKTLSANLRAQADALAYGTDDPKLPPHKQYPGNRPSSILYLDKLDARSLGRLIALYEHKVFTQGVIWNINSFDQFGVELGKELAKRILTGER
;
A
#
# COMPACT_ATOMS: atom_id res chain seq x y z
N MET A 1 -4.99 -20.01 15.82
CA MET A 1 -5.06 -19.50 14.43
C MET A 1 -4.76 -20.63 13.47
N ASN A 2 -5.51 -20.74 12.37
CA ASN A 2 -5.33 -21.83 11.38
C ASN A 2 -4.11 -21.57 10.49
N THR A 3 -3.19 -22.55 10.38
CA THR A 3 -1.98 -22.50 9.54
C THR A 3 -1.93 -23.64 8.51
N ARG A 4 -3.03 -24.37 8.31
CA ARG A 4 -3.11 -25.41 7.27
C ARG A 4 -2.96 -24.80 5.88
N SER A 5 -2.52 -25.61 4.91
CA SER A 5 -2.48 -25.16 3.52
C SER A 5 -3.88 -24.81 2.98
N PRO A 6 -4.06 -23.77 2.18
CA PRO A 6 -5.35 -23.50 1.53
C PRO A 6 -5.76 -24.64 0.59
N LEU A 7 -4.83 -25.43 0.06
CA LEU A 7 -5.11 -26.60 -0.77
C LEU A 7 -5.86 -27.70 -0.02
N GLU A 8 -5.76 -27.75 1.31
CA GLU A 8 -6.50 -28.69 2.17
C GLU A 8 -7.93 -28.24 2.46
N CYS A 9 -8.28 -27.00 2.06
CA CYS A 9 -9.62 -26.46 2.27
C CYS A 9 -10.58 -26.98 1.20
N PRO A 10 -11.71 -27.64 1.55
CA PRO A 10 -12.73 -28.06 0.59
C PRO A 10 -13.23 -26.93 -0.31
N ALA A 11 -13.31 -25.70 0.21
CA ALA A 11 -13.71 -24.53 -0.57
C ALA A 11 -12.72 -24.19 -1.69
N TRP A 12 -11.40 -24.43 -1.49
CA TRP A 12 -10.40 -24.25 -2.55
C TRP A 12 -10.65 -25.16 -3.74
N ALA A 13 -10.86 -26.44 -3.51
CA ALA A 13 -11.16 -27.41 -4.56
C ALA A 13 -12.46 -27.07 -5.31
N LYS A 14 -13.50 -26.64 -4.57
CA LYS A 14 -14.76 -26.21 -5.16
C LYS A 14 -14.59 -24.92 -5.99
N LEU A 15 -13.75 -23.98 -5.57
CA LEU A 15 -13.42 -22.79 -6.35
C LEU A 15 -12.67 -23.14 -7.63
N ALA A 16 -11.71 -24.07 -7.58
CA ALA A 16 -11.00 -24.54 -8.75
C ALA A 16 -11.96 -25.18 -9.77
N GLN A 17 -12.85 -26.06 -9.31
CA GLN A 17 -13.88 -26.61 -10.17
C GLN A 17 -14.85 -25.56 -10.72
N HIS A 18 -15.26 -24.61 -9.89
CA HIS A 18 -16.15 -23.51 -10.28
C HIS A 18 -15.51 -22.62 -11.34
N ALA A 19 -14.20 -22.36 -11.27
CA ALA A 19 -13.46 -21.55 -12.22
C ALA A 19 -13.54 -22.07 -13.66
N GLU A 20 -13.66 -23.39 -13.85
CA GLU A 20 -13.82 -23.98 -15.18
C GLU A 20 -15.08 -23.44 -15.89
N SER A 21 -16.18 -23.24 -15.15
CA SER A 21 -17.41 -22.67 -15.71
C SER A 21 -17.26 -21.20 -16.14
N TRP A 22 -16.23 -20.51 -15.64
CA TRP A 22 -15.96 -19.09 -15.97
C TRP A 22 -15.06 -18.90 -17.20
N ARG A 23 -14.49 -19.98 -17.76
CA ARG A 23 -13.62 -19.89 -18.94
C ARG A 23 -14.31 -19.31 -20.16
N THR A 24 -15.59 -19.65 -20.34
CA THR A 24 -16.41 -19.24 -21.49
C THR A 24 -17.33 -18.04 -21.21
N VAL A 25 -17.39 -17.57 -19.97
CA VAL A 25 -18.26 -16.44 -19.59
C VAL A 25 -17.59 -15.12 -19.97
N HIS A 26 -18.32 -14.29 -20.71
CA HIS A 26 -17.89 -12.96 -21.08
C HIS A 26 -18.53 -11.89 -20.17
N LEU A 27 -17.76 -10.85 -19.79
CA LEU A 27 -18.28 -9.76 -18.95
C LEU A 27 -19.42 -8.98 -19.61
N ARG A 28 -19.40 -8.84 -20.94
CA ARG A 28 -20.48 -8.21 -21.70
C ARG A 28 -21.84 -8.85 -21.38
N ASP A 29 -21.92 -10.18 -21.46
CA ASP A 29 -23.14 -10.93 -21.21
C ASP A 29 -23.64 -10.76 -19.77
N LEU A 30 -22.72 -10.66 -18.81
CA LEU A 30 -23.05 -10.45 -17.40
C LEU A 30 -23.58 -9.04 -17.15
N LEU A 31 -23.05 -8.03 -17.83
CA LEU A 31 -23.38 -6.61 -17.61
C LEU A 31 -24.67 -6.18 -18.33
N GLU A 32 -25.14 -6.92 -19.33
CA GLU A 32 -26.43 -6.67 -19.99
C GLU A 32 -27.65 -6.76 -19.06
N HIS A 33 -27.50 -7.42 -17.90
CA HIS A 33 -28.58 -7.66 -16.93
C HIS A 33 -28.54 -6.71 -15.72
N ASP A 34 -28.08 -5.48 -15.90
CA ASP A 34 -27.97 -4.44 -14.85
C ASP A 34 -27.34 -4.96 -13.54
N ARG A 35 -26.27 -5.68 -13.70
CA ARG A 35 -25.53 -6.31 -12.60
C ARG A 35 -24.91 -5.26 -11.70
N GLN A 36 -25.26 -5.31 -10.40
CA GLN A 36 -24.71 -4.42 -9.39
C GLN A 36 -24.06 -5.22 -8.26
N PHE A 37 -22.72 -5.25 -8.24
CA PHE A 37 -21.93 -5.77 -7.14
C PHE A 37 -21.15 -4.62 -6.52
N THR A 38 -21.67 -4.09 -5.42
CA THR A 38 -21.08 -2.96 -4.69
C THR A 38 -21.00 -3.27 -3.21
N ALA A 39 -20.03 -2.67 -2.54
CA ALA A 39 -19.93 -2.63 -1.08
C ALA A 39 -19.46 -1.24 -0.65
N GLU A 40 -19.77 -0.86 0.58
CA GLU A 40 -19.44 0.46 1.10
C GLU A 40 -18.62 0.33 2.40
N ALA A 41 -17.59 1.16 2.49
CA ALA A 41 -16.85 1.47 3.70
C ALA A 41 -16.97 2.97 3.97
N PRO A 42 -16.59 3.49 5.14
CA PRO A 42 -16.67 4.92 5.41
C PRO A 42 -16.03 5.77 4.31
N GLY A 43 -16.83 6.58 3.60
CA GLY A 43 -16.40 7.46 2.50
C GLY A 43 -15.78 6.76 1.28
N VAL A 44 -16.03 5.47 1.11
CA VAL A 44 -15.56 4.70 -0.04
C VAL A 44 -16.67 3.75 -0.51
N ARG A 45 -17.01 3.82 -1.80
CA ARG A 45 -17.85 2.83 -2.47
C ARG A 45 -16.98 1.99 -3.40
N TYR A 46 -16.99 0.69 -3.20
CA TYR A 46 -16.28 -0.29 -4.01
C TYR A 46 -17.24 -0.96 -4.98
N ASP A 47 -17.09 -0.70 -6.27
CA ASP A 47 -17.86 -1.29 -7.36
C ASP A 47 -17.00 -2.37 -8.05
N TYR A 48 -17.39 -3.62 -7.87
CA TYR A 48 -16.75 -4.78 -8.49
C TYR A 48 -17.68 -5.50 -9.48
N SER A 49 -18.64 -4.78 -10.04
CA SER A 49 -19.59 -5.32 -11.02
C SER A 49 -18.90 -5.83 -12.29
N ARG A 50 -17.73 -5.26 -12.63
CA ARG A 50 -16.91 -5.65 -13.79
C ARG A 50 -15.88 -6.75 -13.48
N GLN A 51 -16.05 -7.47 -12.36
CA GLN A 51 -15.24 -8.66 -12.06
C GLN A 51 -15.89 -9.93 -12.65
N ARG A 52 -15.06 -10.89 -13.10
CA ARG A 52 -15.50 -12.19 -13.61
C ARG A 52 -15.86 -13.12 -12.46
N LEU A 53 -16.98 -12.88 -11.82
CA LEU A 53 -17.46 -13.65 -10.65
C LEU A 53 -18.99 -13.58 -10.57
N GLY A 54 -19.60 -14.41 -9.75
CA GLY A 54 -21.03 -14.40 -9.46
C GLY A 54 -21.32 -14.63 -7.97
N ALA A 55 -22.60 -14.65 -7.60
CA ALA A 55 -23.00 -14.87 -6.21
C ALA A 55 -22.48 -16.19 -5.63
N MET A 56 -22.39 -17.26 -6.45
CA MET A 56 -21.80 -18.53 -6.04
C MET A 56 -20.30 -18.38 -5.77
N THR A 57 -19.57 -17.65 -6.62
CA THR A 57 -18.14 -17.39 -6.43
C THR A 57 -17.91 -16.70 -5.08
N LEU A 58 -18.69 -15.66 -4.78
CA LEU A 58 -18.59 -14.92 -3.50
C LEU A 58 -18.87 -15.82 -2.30
N ARG A 59 -19.90 -16.69 -2.38
CA ARG A 59 -20.18 -17.68 -1.32
C ARG A 59 -19.01 -18.65 -1.11
N LEU A 60 -18.43 -19.18 -2.17
CA LEU A 60 -17.29 -20.09 -2.08
C LEU A 60 -16.04 -19.41 -1.51
N LEU A 61 -15.79 -18.14 -1.89
CA LEU A 61 -14.71 -17.34 -1.34
C LEU A 61 -14.93 -17.04 0.16
N ALA A 62 -16.17 -16.76 0.57
CA ALA A 62 -16.52 -16.59 1.97
C ALA A 62 -16.32 -17.89 2.78
N HIS A 63 -16.66 -19.05 2.21
CA HIS A 63 -16.37 -20.35 2.83
C HIS A 63 -14.86 -20.57 2.96
N LEU A 64 -14.08 -20.24 1.93
CA LEU A 64 -12.61 -20.31 2.01
C LEU A 64 -12.06 -19.43 3.13
N ALA A 65 -12.52 -18.20 3.25
CA ALA A 65 -12.11 -17.32 4.33
C ALA A 65 -12.43 -17.88 5.72
N ALA A 66 -13.63 -18.48 5.89
CA ALA A 66 -14.01 -19.15 7.13
C ALA A 66 -13.13 -20.38 7.41
N GLU A 67 -12.89 -21.26 6.44
CA GLU A 67 -12.01 -22.42 6.57
C GLU A 67 -10.55 -22.02 6.88
N ARG A 68 -10.12 -20.82 6.44
CA ARG A 68 -8.81 -20.25 6.75
C ARG A 68 -8.75 -19.56 8.13
N GLY A 69 -9.86 -19.49 8.87
CA GLY A 69 -9.91 -18.85 10.18
C GLY A 69 -9.72 -17.33 10.10
N PHE A 70 -10.25 -16.68 9.05
CA PHE A 70 -10.09 -15.24 8.83
C PHE A 70 -10.52 -14.39 10.02
N ALA A 71 -11.63 -14.76 10.68
CA ALA A 71 -12.16 -14.00 11.83
C ALA A 71 -11.13 -13.97 12.98
N GLU A 72 -10.54 -15.12 13.33
CA GLU A 72 -9.54 -15.25 14.39
C GLU A 72 -8.25 -14.48 14.06
N TRP A 73 -7.80 -14.56 12.80
CA TRP A 73 -6.63 -13.83 12.34
C TRP A 73 -6.84 -12.31 12.38
N ARG A 74 -8.04 -11.85 11.97
CA ARG A 74 -8.44 -10.44 12.03
C ARG A 74 -8.44 -9.92 13.45
N GLU A 75 -9.06 -10.65 14.37
CA GLU A 75 -9.10 -10.32 15.79
C GLU A 75 -7.68 -10.26 16.37
N ALA A 76 -6.85 -11.25 16.08
CA ALA A 76 -5.45 -11.29 16.52
C ALA A 76 -4.63 -10.10 16.03
N LEU A 77 -4.77 -9.68 14.76
CA LEU A 77 -4.12 -8.48 14.22
C LEU A 77 -4.54 -7.23 14.99
N LEU A 78 -5.84 -7.02 15.15
CA LEU A 78 -6.40 -5.82 15.78
C LEU A 78 -6.10 -5.76 17.29
N ALA A 79 -6.02 -6.90 17.96
CA ALA A 79 -5.63 -7.02 19.35
C ALA A 79 -4.12 -6.88 19.60
N GLY A 80 -3.29 -6.82 18.55
CA GLY A 80 -1.84 -6.77 18.70
C GLY A 80 -1.22 -8.09 19.14
N ALA A 81 -1.85 -9.22 18.82
CA ALA A 81 -1.28 -10.53 19.05
C ALA A 81 -0.06 -10.82 18.14
N GLU A 82 0.70 -11.87 18.45
CA GLU A 82 1.84 -12.30 17.64
C GLU A 82 1.39 -12.91 16.32
N VAL A 83 1.16 -12.06 15.31
CA VAL A 83 0.78 -12.47 13.95
C VAL A 83 1.98 -12.55 13.00
N ASN A 84 3.12 -12.01 13.38
CA ASN A 84 4.40 -12.13 12.69
C ASN A 84 5.20 -13.28 13.30
N SER A 85 4.89 -14.50 12.87
CA SER A 85 5.39 -15.74 13.44
C SER A 85 6.90 -15.96 13.26
N THR A 86 7.48 -15.52 12.15
CA THR A 86 8.91 -15.70 11.83
C THR A 86 9.82 -14.81 12.68
N GLU A 87 9.35 -13.65 13.07
CA GLU A 87 10.07 -12.69 13.92
C GLU A 87 9.53 -12.67 15.37
N LYS A 88 8.53 -13.52 15.69
CA LYS A 88 7.92 -13.69 17.01
C LYS A 88 7.49 -12.37 17.66
N ARG A 89 6.72 -11.59 16.92
CA ARG A 89 6.23 -10.27 17.39
C ARG A 89 4.86 -9.92 16.83
N ALA A 90 4.21 -8.96 17.43
CA ALA A 90 3.02 -8.35 16.86
C ALA A 90 3.33 -7.62 15.54
N ALA A 91 2.30 -7.42 14.73
CA ALA A 91 2.28 -6.44 13.64
C ALA A 91 1.06 -5.52 13.88
N TRP A 92 1.23 -4.58 14.80
CA TRP A 92 0.11 -3.82 15.37
C TRP A 92 0.04 -2.38 14.88
N HIS A 93 0.21 -2.20 13.56
CA HIS A 93 0.17 -0.86 12.94
C HIS A 93 -1.17 -0.14 13.13
N THR A 94 -2.29 -0.86 13.34
CA THR A 94 -3.59 -0.27 13.64
C THR A 94 -3.60 0.51 14.97
N ALA A 95 -2.76 0.12 15.94
CA ALA A 95 -2.60 0.86 17.20
C ALA A 95 -2.06 2.29 17.02
N LEU A 96 -1.34 2.56 15.91
CA LEU A 96 -0.78 3.89 15.61
C LEU A 96 -1.87 4.93 15.31
N ARG A 97 -3.06 4.50 14.96
CA ARG A 97 -4.19 5.33 14.53
C ARG A 97 -5.49 5.06 15.31
N ALA A 98 -5.36 4.35 16.45
CA ALA A 98 -6.49 3.95 17.27
C ALA A 98 -7.08 5.08 18.16
N GLY A 99 -6.72 6.34 17.92
CA GLY A 99 -7.27 7.48 18.65
C GLY A 99 -7.07 7.36 20.16
N ASP A 100 -8.15 7.49 20.93
CA ASP A 100 -8.12 7.42 22.40
C ASP A 100 -7.74 6.04 22.94
N SER A 101 -7.98 4.99 22.17
CA SER A 101 -7.60 3.61 22.55
C SER A 101 -6.15 3.26 22.20
N ALA A 102 -5.40 4.16 21.55
CA ALA A 102 -3.99 3.94 21.25
C ALA A 102 -3.14 3.77 22.52
N PRO A 103 -2.08 2.93 22.50
CA PRO A 103 -1.16 2.79 23.60
C PRO A 103 -0.57 4.13 24.06
N ALA A 104 -0.29 4.29 25.34
CA ALA A 104 0.21 5.54 25.93
C ALA A 104 1.46 6.06 25.19
N GLN A 105 2.39 5.19 24.86
CA GLN A 105 3.59 5.53 24.11
C GLN A 105 3.31 6.09 22.70
N VAL A 106 2.28 5.61 22.02
CA VAL A 106 1.85 6.13 20.74
C VAL A 106 1.29 7.55 20.90
N LYS A 107 0.38 7.73 21.87
CA LYS A 107 -0.22 9.05 22.18
C LYS A 107 0.85 10.08 22.55
N GLN A 108 1.84 9.70 23.38
CA GLN A 108 2.95 10.58 23.74
C GLN A 108 3.79 10.97 22.50
N THR A 109 4.07 10.02 21.62
CA THR A 109 4.83 10.28 20.39
C THR A 109 4.06 11.19 19.44
N LEU A 110 2.78 10.94 19.22
CA LEU A 110 1.93 11.80 18.38
C LEU A 110 1.82 13.22 18.97
N ALA A 111 1.67 13.34 20.29
CA ALA A 111 1.65 14.65 20.97
C ALA A 111 3.00 15.39 20.78
N ARG A 112 4.14 14.69 20.86
CA ARG A 112 5.46 15.27 20.60
C ARG A 112 5.59 15.71 19.14
N MET A 113 5.17 14.87 18.19
CA MET A 113 5.15 15.22 16.77
C MET A 113 4.31 16.47 16.51
N LYS A 114 3.12 16.59 17.11
CA LYS A 114 2.25 17.77 17.01
C LYS A 114 2.98 19.04 17.38
N VAL A 115 3.64 19.03 18.53
CA VAL A 115 4.42 20.20 19.00
C VAL A 115 5.53 20.56 18.01
N LEU A 116 6.30 19.57 17.54
CA LEU A 116 7.41 19.79 16.61
C LEU A 116 6.93 20.30 15.24
N VAL A 117 5.88 19.68 14.70
CA VAL A 117 5.28 20.10 13.41
C VAL A 117 4.75 21.54 13.50
N SER A 118 4.01 21.88 14.57
CA SER A 118 3.49 23.24 14.78
C SER A 118 4.64 24.25 14.87
N GLN A 119 5.69 23.93 15.67
CA GLN A 119 6.86 24.83 15.80
C GLN A 119 7.58 25.05 14.46
N LEU A 120 7.76 23.99 13.66
CA LEU A 120 8.41 24.08 12.35
C LEU A 120 7.60 24.94 11.37
N ARG A 121 6.28 24.80 11.38
CA ARG A 121 5.39 25.52 10.48
C ARG A 121 5.16 26.99 10.90
N GLU A 122 5.16 27.27 12.20
CA GLU A 122 4.93 28.64 12.73
C GLU A 122 6.21 29.47 12.77
N ARG A 123 7.29 28.90 13.31
CA ARG A 123 8.53 29.67 13.59
C ARG A 123 9.40 29.88 12.35
N LYS A 124 9.15 29.19 11.25
CA LYS A 124 9.94 29.28 10.01
C LYS A 124 11.47 29.13 10.24
N ALA A 125 11.85 28.44 11.33
CA ALA A 125 13.26 28.21 11.67
C ALA A 125 13.96 27.39 10.56
N PHE A 126 13.20 26.51 9.92
CA PHE A 126 13.66 25.75 8.77
C PHE A 126 12.72 26.04 7.59
N ARG A 127 13.29 26.35 6.44
CA ARG A 127 12.56 26.53 5.18
C ARG A 127 12.33 25.19 4.46
N ARG A 128 13.24 24.25 4.68
CA ARG A 128 13.21 22.92 4.08
C ARG A 128 13.35 21.82 5.13
N VAL A 129 12.61 20.75 4.93
CA VAL A 129 12.77 19.48 5.63
C VAL A 129 13.15 18.42 4.58
N VAL A 130 14.27 17.72 4.78
CA VAL A 130 14.70 16.61 3.91
C VAL A 130 14.58 15.30 4.68
N ASN A 131 13.73 14.41 4.20
CA ASN A 131 13.58 13.07 4.75
C ASN A 131 14.63 12.14 4.13
N LEU A 132 15.48 11.56 4.97
CA LEU A 132 16.46 10.55 4.61
C LEU A 132 15.96 9.20 5.10
N GLY A 133 15.35 8.42 4.22
CA GLY A 133 14.76 7.12 4.53
C GLY A 133 14.57 6.33 3.25
N THR A 134 14.47 5.02 3.34
CA THR A 134 14.28 4.13 2.18
C THR A 134 13.12 3.16 2.43
N GLY A 135 12.53 2.63 1.36
CA GLY A 135 11.39 1.73 1.44
C GLY A 135 10.20 2.33 2.19
N GLY A 136 9.75 1.69 3.27
CA GLY A 136 8.63 2.19 4.07
C GLY A 136 8.89 3.52 4.77
N SER A 137 10.16 3.89 5.00
CA SER A 137 10.52 5.20 5.54
C SER A 137 10.56 6.32 4.48
N ASP A 138 10.27 6.00 3.23
CA ASP A 138 10.18 6.93 2.11
C ASP A 138 8.80 6.91 1.43
N LEU A 139 8.36 5.75 0.92
CA LEU A 139 7.24 5.64 -0.02
C LEU A 139 5.92 6.19 0.55
N GLY A 140 5.58 5.82 1.80
CA GLY A 140 4.36 6.31 2.44
C GLY A 140 4.42 7.81 2.74
N PRO A 141 5.44 8.31 3.47
CA PRO A 141 5.61 9.73 3.72
C PRO A 141 5.70 10.58 2.44
N ARG A 142 6.42 10.10 1.41
CA ARG A 142 6.53 10.80 0.13
C ARG A 142 5.19 10.88 -0.59
N LEU A 143 4.42 9.79 -0.63
CA LEU A 143 3.06 9.78 -1.21
C LEU A 143 2.17 10.80 -0.52
N LEU A 144 2.16 10.83 0.80
CA LEU A 144 1.30 11.73 1.57
C LEU A 144 1.71 13.20 1.39
N ALA A 145 3.01 13.50 1.42
CA ALA A 145 3.54 14.85 1.20
C ALA A 145 3.29 15.35 -0.23
N ASP A 146 3.44 14.47 -1.22
CA ASP A 146 3.23 14.78 -2.64
C ASP A 146 1.74 15.01 -2.95
N ALA A 147 0.86 14.17 -2.40
CA ALA A 147 -0.56 14.25 -2.65
C ALA A 147 -1.24 15.47 -1.99
N LEU A 148 -0.79 15.88 -0.81
CA LEU A 148 -1.52 16.79 0.06
C LEU A 148 -0.67 17.95 0.63
N GLY A 149 0.59 18.08 0.27
CA GLY A 149 1.46 19.15 0.74
C GLY A 149 0.91 20.53 0.37
N ASP A 150 0.84 21.46 1.33
CA ASP A 150 0.30 22.80 1.15
C ASP A 150 1.36 23.86 0.81
N GLY A 151 2.61 23.46 0.67
CA GLY A 151 3.73 24.32 0.29
C GLY A 151 4.24 25.27 1.39
N ARG A 152 3.69 25.22 2.62
CA ARG A 152 4.18 26.07 3.73
C ARG A 152 5.56 25.66 4.22
N VAL A 153 5.88 24.38 4.14
CA VAL A 153 7.21 23.81 4.37
C VAL A 153 7.62 23.05 3.11
N ASP A 154 8.78 23.36 2.57
CA ASP A 154 9.33 22.61 1.43
C ASP A 154 9.89 21.29 1.93
N VAL A 155 9.15 20.20 1.71
CA VAL A 155 9.55 18.86 2.14
C VAL A 155 10.07 18.09 0.95
N ARG A 156 11.31 17.58 1.08
CA ARG A 156 12.00 16.78 0.07
C ARG A 156 12.39 15.42 0.63
N PHE A 157 12.68 14.50 -0.26
CA PHE A 157 13.00 13.12 0.08
C PHE A 157 14.24 12.67 -0.67
N ALA A 158 15.18 12.01 0.04
CA ALA A 158 16.31 11.32 -0.56
C ALA A 158 16.37 9.89 0.01
N ALA A 159 16.10 8.92 -0.85
CA ALA A 159 15.96 7.51 -0.49
C ALA A 159 17.05 6.63 -1.12
N ASN A 160 17.64 7.08 -2.23
CA ASN A 160 18.65 6.33 -2.97
C ASN A 160 20.06 6.74 -2.52
N VAL A 161 20.99 5.80 -2.60
CA VAL A 161 22.43 6.05 -2.41
C VAL A 161 23.05 6.81 -3.60
N ASP A 162 22.35 6.89 -4.74
CA ASP A 162 22.77 7.72 -5.88
C ASP A 162 22.90 9.19 -5.44
N PRO A 163 24.08 9.82 -5.58
CA PRO A 163 24.30 11.21 -5.18
C PRO A 163 23.35 12.21 -5.82
N HIS A 164 22.79 11.91 -7.00
CA HIS A 164 21.82 12.77 -7.67
C HIS A 164 20.50 12.89 -6.91
N ASP A 165 20.11 11.87 -6.13
CA ASP A 165 18.86 11.92 -5.36
C ASP A 165 18.97 12.95 -4.22
N LEU A 166 20.06 12.90 -3.45
CA LEU A 166 20.33 13.92 -2.43
C LEU A 166 20.56 15.30 -3.04
N ALA A 167 21.31 15.40 -4.15
CA ALA A 167 21.57 16.66 -4.81
C ALA A 167 20.28 17.38 -5.25
N ARG A 168 19.31 16.63 -5.81
CA ARG A 168 17.97 17.16 -6.15
C ARG A 168 17.21 17.61 -4.92
N ALA A 169 17.28 16.87 -3.82
CA ALA A 169 16.63 17.28 -2.57
C ALA A 169 17.25 18.55 -1.96
N LEU A 170 18.52 18.83 -2.27
CA LEU A 170 19.27 20.00 -1.80
C LEU A 170 19.25 21.19 -2.77
N GLU A 171 18.68 21.04 -3.96
CA GLU A 171 18.65 22.11 -4.95
C GLU A 171 17.99 23.38 -4.37
N GLY A 172 18.72 24.50 -4.37
CA GLY A 172 18.29 25.78 -3.79
C GLY A 172 18.15 25.79 -2.25
N ALA A 173 18.68 24.79 -1.55
CA ALA A 173 18.68 24.72 -0.11
C ALA A 173 19.93 25.40 0.50
N GLU A 174 19.80 25.83 1.75
CA GLU A 174 20.91 26.35 2.57
C GLU A 174 21.06 25.49 3.82
N PRO A 175 22.31 25.11 4.22
CA PRO A 175 22.55 24.27 5.39
C PRO A 175 21.92 24.78 6.68
N ALA A 176 21.96 26.08 6.90
CA ALA A 176 21.47 26.73 8.13
C ALA A 176 19.96 26.69 8.28
N SER A 177 19.22 26.57 7.17
CA SER A 177 17.73 26.61 7.14
C SER A 177 17.12 25.27 6.69
N THR A 178 17.93 24.20 6.68
CA THR A 178 17.49 22.84 6.31
C THR A 178 17.54 21.90 7.50
N LEU A 179 16.42 21.24 7.80
CA LEU A 179 16.31 20.16 8.77
C LEU A 179 16.35 18.81 8.04
N PHE A 180 17.15 17.90 8.50
CA PHE A 180 17.18 16.52 8.03
C PHE A 180 16.47 15.58 9.00
N VAL A 181 15.59 14.74 8.50
CA VAL A 181 14.92 13.67 9.25
C VAL A 181 15.53 12.34 8.83
N VAL A 182 16.34 11.73 9.69
CA VAL A 182 17.00 10.44 9.44
C VAL A 182 16.07 9.33 9.93
N ALA A 183 15.34 8.71 9.02
CA ALA A 183 14.35 7.69 9.32
C ALA A 183 14.89 6.28 9.00
N SER A 184 15.39 5.61 10.03
CA SER A 184 15.92 4.24 9.94
C SER A 184 15.69 3.50 11.26
N LYS A 185 14.95 2.39 11.20
CA LYS A 185 14.60 1.62 12.42
C LYS A 185 15.83 1.19 13.21
N THR A 186 16.84 0.63 12.55
CA THR A 186 18.09 0.17 13.16
C THR A 186 19.16 1.24 13.27
N PHE A 187 18.98 2.36 12.56
CA PHE A 187 19.98 3.42 12.36
C PHE A 187 21.29 2.93 11.72
N THR A 188 21.17 1.87 10.89
CA THR A 188 22.28 1.22 10.17
C THR A 188 22.01 1.01 8.69
N THR A 189 20.84 1.42 8.19
CA THR A 189 20.47 1.29 6.77
C THR A 189 21.48 2.04 5.91
N GLN A 190 22.17 1.33 5.03
CA GLN A 190 23.31 1.84 4.27
C GLN A 190 22.99 3.12 3.49
N GLU A 191 21.90 3.11 2.73
CA GLU A 191 21.47 4.24 1.90
C GLU A 191 21.16 5.48 2.77
N THR A 192 20.41 5.28 3.84
CA THR A 192 20.03 6.35 4.78
C THR A 192 21.24 6.95 5.46
N MET A 193 22.18 6.12 5.93
CA MET A 193 23.38 6.60 6.63
C MET A 193 24.39 7.25 5.69
N ALA A 194 24.50 6.78 4.44
CA ALA A 194 25.33 7.41 3.41
C ALA A 194 24.80 8.83 3.08
N ASN A 195 23.49 8.97 2.87
CA ASN A 195 22.86 10.27 2.64
C ASN A 195 23.00 11.20 3.87
N ALA A 196 22.87 10.67 5.08
CA ALA A 196 23.05 11.44 6.30
C ALA A 196 24.49 11.95 6.48
N ALA A 197 25.49 11.12 6.15
CA ALA A 197 26.89 11.52 6.14
C ALA A 197 27.17 12.58 5.07
N ALA A 198 26.64 12.42 3.85
CA ALA A 198 26.75 13.41 2.77
C ALA A 198 26.09 14.74 3.14
N ALA A 199 24.92 14.71 3.81
CA ALA A 199 24.27 15.92 4.32
C ALA A 199 25.13 16.66 5.37
N LYS A 200 25.81 15.92 6.28
CA LYS A 200 26.78 16.51 7.21
C LYS A 200 27.96 17.17 6.46
N ALA A 201 28.52 16.47 5.48
CA ALA A 201 29.63 17.00 4.65
C ALA A 201 29.19 18.25 3.86
N TRP A 202 27.93 18.33 3.45
CA TRP A 202 27.33 19.52 2.83
C TRP A 202 27.20 20.73 3.78
N GLY A 203 27.33 20.48 5.11
CA GLY A 203 27.31 21.53 6.14
C GLY A 203 26.02 21.57 6.98
N ALA A 204 25.17 20.58 6.84
CA ALA A 204 23.96 20.46 7.66
C ALA A 204 24.30 20.34 9.15
N LYS A 205 23.50 21.01 10.00
CA LYS A 205 23.68 21.03 11.47
C LYS A 205 22.44 20.53 12.22
N ALA A 206 21.27 20.52 11.58
CA ALA A 206 20.01 20.16 12.21
C ALA A 206 19.55 18.76 11.73
N PHE A 207 19.53 17.82 12.65
CA PHE A 207 19.13 16.43 12.41
C PHE A 207 18.13 15.98 13.47
N TYR A 208 16.97 15.49 13.02
CA TYR A 208 16.06 14.68 13.81
C TYR A 208 16.21 13.22 13.40
N ALA A 209 16.02 12.32 14.33
CA ALA A 209 16.07 10.88 14.07
C ALA A 209 14.71 10.22 14.32
N VAL A 210 14.34 9.28 13.47
CA VAL A 210 13.19 8.39 13.67
C VAL A 210 13.74 6.96 13.71
N THR A 211 13.85 6.38 14.92
CA THR A 211 14.57 5.13 15.10
C THR A 211 14.19 4.39 16.39
N SER A 212 14.48 3.09 16.44
CA SER A 212 14.51 2.32 17.70
C SER A 212 15.90 2.35 18.38
N ASN A 213 16.96 2.75 17.65
CA ASN A 213 18.34 2.79 18.17
C ASN A 213 18.71 4.20 18.64
N VAL A 214 18.24 4.53 19.85
CA VAL A 214 18.40 5.86 20.45
C VAL A 214 19.87 6.23 20.63
N GLU A 215 20.71 5.27 21.05
CA GLU A 215 22.15 5.55 21.34
C GLU A 215 22.92 5.85 20.05
N ALA A 216 22.67 5.14 18.97
CA ALA A 216 23.27 5.46 17.68
C ALA A 216 22.82 6.84 17.16
N ALA A 217 21.55 7.21 17.34
CA ALA A 217 21.06 8.52 16.95
C ALA A 217 21.67 9.66 17.77
N LYS A 218 21.85 9.48 19.07
CA LYS A 218 22.58 10.43 19.94
C LYS A 218 24.02 10.58 19.50
N ALA A 219 24.74 9.47 19.30
CA ALA A 219 26.13 9.47 18.85
C ALA A 219 26.28 10.13 17.47
N PHE A 220 25.29 9.98 16.60
CA PHE A 220 25.22 10.69 15.32
C PHE A 220 25.05 12.20 15.49
N GLY A 221 24.48 12.68 16.60
CA GLY A 221 24.22 14.09 16.88
C GLY A 221 22.81 14.56 16.50
N ALA A 222 21.84 13.67 16.52
CA ALA A 222 20.44 14.05 16.38
C ALA A 222 19.97 14.87 17.58
N THR A 223 19.31 16.01 17.32
CA THR A 223 18.83 16.94 18.37
C THR A 223 17.44 16.59 18.87
N GLU A 224 16.70 15.80 18.11
CA GLU A 224 15.40 15.25 18.46
C GLU A 224 15.36 13.78 18.02
N ILE A 225 14.79 12.90 18.85
CA ILE A 225 14.68 11.46 18.54
C ILE A 225 13.25 11.03 18.79
N LEU A 226 12.58 10.62 17.70
CA LEU A 226 11.23 10.06 17.72
C LEU A 226 11.32 8.53 17.64
N PRO A 227 10.56 7.80 18.46
CA PRO A 227 10.69 6.35 18.54
C PRO A 227 10.07 5.62 17.35
N MET A 228 10.67 4.49 17.00
CA MET A 228 10.06 3.40 16.23
C MET A 228 9.96 2.17 17.13
N TRP A 229 8.93 1.36 16.88
CA TRP A 229 8.68 0.14 17.66
C TRP A 229 8.85 -1.11 16.82
N ASP A 230 9.25 -2.21 17.45
CA ASP A 230 9.49 -3.48 16.76
C ASP A 230 8.23 -4.08 16.13
N TRP A 231 7.08 -3.82 16.74
CA TRP A 231 5.78 -4.26 16.26
C TRP A 231 5.22 -3.43 15.09
N VAL A 232 6.00 -2.50 14.52
CA VAL A 232 5.67 -1.73 13.32
C VAL A 232 6.61 -2.14 12.20
N GLY A 233 6.06 -2.77 11.16
CA GLY A 233 6.78 -3.04 9.91
C GLY A 233 6.99 -1.75 9.08
N GLY A 234 8.10 -1.65 8.34
CA GLY A 234 8.44 -0.45 7.56
C GLY A 234 7.32 -0.01 6.61
N ARG A 235 6.78 -0.92 5.80
CA ARG A 235 5.71 -0.64 4.82
C ARG A 235 4.34 -0.33 5.44
N TYR A 236 4.21 -0.51 6.75
CA TYR A 236 3.02 -0.18 7.55
C TYR A 236 3.25 1.01 8.50
N SER A 237 4.34 1.79 8.31
CA SER A 237 4.83 2.71 9.32
C SER A 237 4.46 4.17 9.10
N VAL A 238 3.82 4.55 8.01
CA VAL A 238 3.47 5.95 7.68
C VAL A 238 2.64 6.65 8.77
N TRP A 239 1.91 5.88 9.56
CA TRP A 239 1.07 6.31 10.68
C TRP A 239 1.86 6.71 11.94
N SER A 240 3.13 6.32 12.01
CA SER A 240 4.03 6.54 13.15
C SER A 240 4.88 7.80 12.97
N ALA A 241 5.93 7.92 13.79
CA ALA A 241 6.96 8.96 13.64
C ALA A 241 7.64 8.97 12.25
N VAL A 242 7.59 7.86 11.52
CA VAL A 242 8.04 7.81 10.11
C VAL A 242 7.28 8.82 9.23
N GLY A 243 6.01 9.09 9.53
CA GLY A 243 5.22 10.10 8.86
C GLY A 243 5.53 11.56 9.23
N PHE A 244 6.55 11.82 10.08
CA PHE A 244 6.85 13.18 10.57
C PHE A 244 7.12 14.18 9.44
N ALA A 245 7.93 13.82 8.45
CA ALA A 245 8.20 14.70 7.30
C ALA A 245 6.91 15.00 6.51
N ALA A 246 6.05 14.01 6.30
CA ALA A 246 4.74 14.21 5.68
C ALA A 246 3.85 15.12 6.53
N ALA A 247 3.81 14.94 7.85
CA ALA A 247 3.07 15.83 8.75
C ALA A 247 3.58 17.28 8.68
N CYS A 248 4.89 17.49 8.46
CA CYS A 248 5.42 18.83 8.19
C CYS A 248 4.90 19.40 6.88
N ALA A 249 4.74 18.59 5.83
CA ALA A 249 4.25 19.03 4.53
C ALA A 249 2.76 19.40 4.53
N ILE A 250 1.93 18.59 5.22
CA ILE A 250 0.46 18.74 5.16
C ILE A 250 -0.14 19.49 6.35
N GLY A 251 0.61 19.62 7.45
CA GLY A 251 0.13 20.18 8.72
C GLY A 251 -0.45 19.11 9.65
N TRP A 252 -0.48 19.47 10.95
CA TRP A 252 -0.85 18.49 11.98
C TRP A 252 -2.32 18.09 11.91
N GLU A 253 -3.23 19.02 11.72
CA GLU A 253 -4.67 18.76 11.62
C GLU A 253 -4.99 17.80 10.45
N ALA A 254 -4.29 18.00 9.32
CA ALA A 254 -4.43 17.08 8.18
C ALA A 254 -3.85 15.70 8.51
N PHE A 255 -2.73 15.64 9.24
CA PHE A 255 -2.15 14.34 9.66
C PHE A 255 -3.06 13.62 10.66
N GLU A 256 -3.66 14.32 11.63
CA GLU A 256 -4.68 13.72 12.52
C GLU A 256 -5.91 13.22 11.73
N SER A 257 -6.34 13.99 10.73
CA SER A 257 -7.44 13.57 9.84
C SER A 257 -7.08 12.32 9.02
N PHE A 258 -5.83 12.21 8.58
CA PHE A 258 -5.29 11.03 7.90
C PHE A 258 -5.35 9.78 8.79
N LEU A 259 -4.90 9.90 10.04
CA LEU A 259 -4.99 8.83 11.04
C LEU A 259 -6.45 8.43 11.31
N SER A 260 -7.33 9.42 11.47
CA SER A 260 -8.76 9.20 11.73
C SER A 260 -9.45 8.47 10.59
N GLY A 261 -9.15 8.84 9.33
CA GLY A 261 -9.71 8.16 8.17
C GLY A 261 -9.31 6.68 8.10
N ALA A 262 -8.07 6.38 8.43
CA ALA A 262 -7.59 5.00 8.49
C ALA A 262 -8.23 4.21 9.64
N HIS A 263 -8.42 4.83 10.79
CA HIS A 263 -9.12 4.22 11.92
C HIS A 263 -10.57 3.83 11.60
N GLU A 264 -11.29 4.66 10.86
CA GLU A 264 -12.65 4.32 10.40
C GLU A 264 -12.68 3.03 9.57
N VAL A 265 -11.64 2.79 8.78
CA VAL A 265 -11.51 1.55 8.02
C VAL A 265 -11.11 0.37 8.92
N ASP A 266 -10.32 0.60 9.97
CA ASP A 266 -10.03 -0.45 10.96
C ASP A 266 -11.31 -0.91 11.67
N GLU A 267 -12.18 0.04 12.05
CA GLU A 267 -13.49 -0.28 12.66
C GLU A 267 -14.41 -1.03 11.67
N HIS A 268 -14.47 -0.56 10.41
CA HIS A 268 -15.20 -1.26 9.36
C HIS A 268 -14.66 -2.68 9.15
N PHE A 269 -13.34 -2.84 9.07
CA PHE A 269 -12.72 -4.15 8.93
C PHE A 269 -13.02 -5.07 10.09
N ALA A 270 -13.04 -4.55 11.32
CA ALA A 270 -13.37 -5.30 12.54
C ALA A 270 -14.83 -5.78 12.56
N GLN A 271 -15.77 -4.91 12.20
CA GLN A 271 -17.19 -5.07 12.52
C GLN A 271 -18.05 -5.54 11.33
N ALA A 272 -17.67 -5.16 10.10
CA ALA A 272 -18.49 -5.49 8.94
C ALA A 272 -18.53 -7.01 8.69
N PRO A 273 -19.72 -7.56 8.37
CA PRO A 273 -19.82 -8.95 7.92
C PRO A 273 -19.06 -9.12 6.61
N LEU A 274 -18.53 -10.31 6.36
CA LEU A 274 -17.60 -10.58 5.27
C LEU A 274 -18.11 -10.10 3.90
N GLU A 275 -19.40 -10.26 3.65
CA GLU A 275 -20.07 -9.90 2.39
C GLU A 275 -20.15 -8.38 2.14
N LYS A 276 -19.91 -7.58 3.19
CA LYS A 276 -19.91 -6.12 3.15
C LYS A 276 -18.56 -5.52 3.53
N ASN A 277 -17.60 -6.36 3.92
CA ASN A 277 -16.28 -5.95 4.36
C ASN A 277 -15.40 -5.61 3.15
N VAL A 278 -15.29 -4.33 2.80
CA VAL A 278 -14.64 -3.89 1.55
C VAL A 278 -13.22 -4.43 1.42
N PRO A 279 -12.30 -4.26 2.40
CA PRO A 279 -10.94 -4.78 2.24
C PRO A 279 -10.89 -6.32 2.13
N ALA A 280 -11.78 -7.03 2.83
CA ALA A 280 -11.86 -8.49 2.71
C ALA A 280 -12.40 -8.91 1.33
N LEU A 281 -13.40 -8.22 0.78
CA LEU A 281 -13.89 -8.46 -0.58
C LEU A 281 -12.80 -8.19 -1.63
N MET A 282 -12.06 -7.07 -1.51
CA MET A 282 -10.93 -6.77 -2.39
C MET A 282 -9.89 -7.91 -2.36
N ALA A 283 -9.58 -8.42 -1.17
CA ALA A 283 -8.64 -9.52 -0.99
C ALA A 283 -9.13 -10.82 -1.65
N LEU A 284 -10.37 -11.21 -1.38
CA LEU A 284 -10.96 -12.44 -1.91
C LEU A 284 -11.10 -12.40 -3.43
N ILE A 285 -11.46 -11.26 -4.01
CA ILE A 285 -11.48 -11.04 -5.46
C ILE A 285 -10.06 -11.13 -6.04
N GLY A 286 -9.06 -10.58 -5.34
CA GLY A 286 -7.65 -10.73 -5.72
C GLY A 286 -7.21 -12.19 -5.74
N VAL A 287 -7.55 -12.97 -4.71
CA VAL A 287 -7.29 -14.42 -4.66
C VAL A 287 -8.00 -15.16 -5.81
N TRP A 288 -9.25 -14.83 -6.08
CA TRP A 288 -10.00 -15.39 -7.20
C TRP A 288 -9.30 -15.14 -8.53
N ASN A 289 -8.91 -13.90 -8.80
CA ASN A 289 -8.23 -13.53 -10.03
C ASN A 289 -6.86 -14.23 -10.17
N THR A 290 -6.07 -14.27 -9.10
CA THR A 290 -4.70 -14.83 -9.13
C THR A 290 -4.71 -16.35 -9.21
N ASN A 291 -5.48 -17.02 -8.35
CA ASN A 291 -5.36 -18.47 -8.17
C ASN A 291 -6.32 -19.29 -9.06
N PHE A 292 -7.46 -18.72 -9.41
CA PHE A 292 -8.51 -19.46 -10.12
C PHE A 292 -8.73 -18.96 -11.55
N LEU A 293 -8.47 -17.67 -11.82
CA LEU A 293 -8.51 -17.14 -13.18
C LEU A 293 -7.12 -16.94 -13.82
N GLY A 294 -6.04 -17.23 -13.07
CA GLY A 294 -4.68 -17.25 -13.59
C GLY A 294 -4.11 -15.86 -13.95
N ALA A 295 -4.56 -14.78 -13.27
CA ALA A 295 -4.05 -13.44 -13.49
C ALA A 295 -2.78 -13.19 -12.64
N PRO A 296 -1.58 -13.08 -13.27
CA PRO A 296 -0.33 -12.94 -12.52
C PRO A 296 -0.04 -11.52 -12.08
N THR A 297 -0.79 -10.53 -12.56
CA THR A 297 -0.57 -9.12 -12.28
C THR A 297 -1.85 -8.43 -11.85
N HIS A 298 -1.70 -7.28 -11.19
CA HIS A 298 -2.81 -6.42 -10.78
C HIS A 298 -2.43 -4.96 -11.04
N ALA A 299 -3.22 -4.25 -11.85
CA ALA A 299 -3.00 -2.86 -12.17
C ALA A 299 -3.73 -1.94 -11.18
N VAL A 300 -3.08 -0.86 -10.73
CA VAL A 300 -3.70 0.19 -9.91
C VAL A 300 -3.66 1.49 -10.68
N LEU A 301 -4.83 2.04 -11.00
CA LEU A 301 -5.03 3.14 -11.93
C LEU A 301 -5.79 4.30 -11.24
N PRO A 302 -5.11 5.10 -10.40
CA PRO A 302 -5.74 6.28 -9.80
C PRO A 302 -5.95 7.37 -10.86
N TYR A 303 -7.19 7.84 -11.02
CA TYR A 303 -7.49 8.96 -11.91
C TYR A 303 -7.31 10.29 -11.17
N SER A 304 -6.09 10.48 -10.73
CA SER A 304 -5.62 11.71 -10.06
C SER A 304 -4.11 11.77 -10.11
N ASN A 305 -3.56 12.87 -10.62
CA ASN A 305 -2.11 13.10 -10.61
C ASN A 305 -1.54 13.17 -9.19
N ALA A 306 -2.32 13.63 -8.22
CA ALA A 306 -1.90 13.65 -6.82
C ALA A 306 -1.67 12.24 -6.25
N LEU A 307 -2.27 11.20 -6.83
CA LEU A 307 -2.06 9.81 -6.44
C LEU A 307 -1.06 9.05 -7.34
N ARG A 308 -0.26 9.75 -8.16
CA ARG A 308 0.71 9.11 -9.07
C ARG A 308 1.72 8.19 -8.37
N LEU A 309 2.00 8.44 -7.10
CA LEU A 309 2.92 7.62 -6.29
C LEU A 309 2.23 6.44 -5.58
N LEU A 310 0.90 6.36 -5.62
CA LEU A 310 0.15 5.27 -4.98
C LEU A 310 0.53 3.88 -5.53
N PRO A 311 0.67 3.66 -6.84
CA PRO A 311 1.08 2.35 -7.35
C PRO A 311 2.44 1.91 -6.79
N ALA A 312 3.42 2.79 -6.70
CA ALA A 312 4.74 2.49 -6.14
C ALA A 312 4.69 2.14 -4.65
N TYR A 313 3.85 2.84 -3.87
CA TYR A 313 3.59 2.51 -2.48
C TYR A 313 2.97 1.11 -2.33
N LEU A 314 1.96 0.79 -3.16
CA LEU A 314 1.27 -0.50 -3.13
C LEU A 314 2.13 -1.66 -3.64
N GLN A 315 3.11 -1.40 -4.51
CA GLN A 315 4.12 -2.39 -4.89
C GLN A 315 4.84 -2.93 -3.67
N GLN A 316 5.36 -2.03 -2.82
CA GLN A 316 6.01 -2.47 -1.58
C GLN A 316 5.00 -3.13 -0.64
N LEU A 317 3.85 -2.49 -0.42
CA LEU A 317 2.85 -2.99 0.51
C LEU A 317 2.43 -4.43 0.20
N GLU A 318 2.13 -4.77 -1.06
CA GLU A 318 1.61 -6.09 -1.43
C GLU A 318 2.73 -7.09 -1.77
N MET A 319 3.69 -6.70 -2.62
CA MET A 319 4.69 -7.66 -3.11
C MET A 319 5.71 -8.02 -2.03
N GLU A 320 6.13 -7.08 -1.19
CA GLU A 320 7.01 -7.38 -0.06
C GLU A 320 6.30 -8.17 1.04
N SER A 321 4.99 -7.94 1.24
CA SER A 321 4.20 -8.67 2.22
C SER A 321 3.91 -10.10 1.79
N ASN A 322 3.38 -10.30 0.59
CA ASN A 322 2.82 -11.58 0.15
C ASN A 322 3.60 -12.25 -0.98
N GLY A 323 4.64 -11.60 -1.54
CA GLY A 323 5.55 -12.17 -2.53
C GLY A 323 6.50 -13.19 -1.90
N LYS A 324 5.96 -14.29 -1.38
CA LYS A 324 6.69 -15.32 -0.64
C LYS A 324 6.68 -16.64 -1.37
N ARG A 325 7.75 -17.42 -1.17
CA ARG A 325 7.89 -18.76 -1.73
C ARG A 325 7.40 -19.84 -0.77
N VAL A 326 7.33 -19.56 0.51
CA VAL A 326 6.96 -20.52 1.56
C VAL A 326 5.79 -19.99 2.39
N ASP A 327 5.02 -20.89 2.96
CA ASP A 327 3.97 -20.57 3.92
C ASP A 327 4.54 -20.29 5.33
N ARG A 328 3.65 -20.07 6.31
CA ARG A 328 4.00 -19.80 7.71
C ARG A 328 4.75 -20.95 8.38
N GLU A 329 4.59 -22.17 7.91
CA GLU A 329 5.25 -23.37 8.41
C GLU A 329 6.56 -23.69 7.66
N GLY A 330 6.95 -22.86 6.69
CA GLY A 330 8.14 -23.06 5.86
C GLY A 330 7.95 -24.02 4.68
N THR A 331 6.72 -24.45 4.40
CA THR A 331 6.42 -25.34 3.28
C THR A 331 6.41 -24.55 1.97
N VAL A 332 7.05 -25.09 0.93
CA VAL A 332 7.07 -24.48 -0.40
C VAL A 332 5.67 -24.46 -1.01
N LEU A 333 5.23 -23.27 -1.43
CA LEU A 333 3.91 -23.09 -2.02
C LEU A 333 3.75 -23.86 -3.34
N GLN A 334 2.59 -24.49 -3.49
CA GLN A 334 2.16 -25.14 -4.73
C GLN A 334 1.07 -24.33 -5.47
N TYR A 335 0.92 -23.05 -5.10
CA TYR A 335 -0.01 -22.08 -5.66
C TYR A 335 0.67 -20.72 -5.74
N SER A 336 0.13 -19.84 -6.59
CA SER A 336 0.61 -18.47 -6.69
C SER A 336 0.22 -17.65 -5.47
N SER A 337 1.12 -16.78 -5.02
CA SER A 337 0.84 -15.76 -4.01
C SER A 337 0.68 -14.38 -4.67
N ALA A 338 1.13 -13.31 -4.05
CA ALA A 338 0.93 -11.93 -4.50
C ALA A 338 1.04 -11.74 -6.02
N PRO A 339 0.10 -11.03 -6.65
CA PRO A 339 0.26 -10.59 -8.03
C PRO A 339 1.39 -9.56 -8.14
N ILE A 340 1.95 -9.41 -9.33
CA ILE A 340 2.82 -8.28 -9.63
C ILE A 340 1.96 -7.02 -9.68
N VAL A 341 2.13 -6.12 -8.72
CA VAL A 341 1.43 -4.84 -8.66
C VAL A 341 2.15 -3.80 -9.50
N TRP A 342 1.41 -3.10 -10.35
CA TRP A 342 1.93 -2.04 -11.20
C TRP A 342 0.82 -1.05 -11.54
N GLY A 343 1.15 0.05 -12.19
CA GLY A 343 0.16 1.03 -12.60
C GLY A 343 0.74 2.43 -12.72
N ALA A 344 -0.11 3.35 -13.11
CA ALA A 344 0.16 4.78 -13.15
C ALA A 344 -1.17 5.54 -13.14
N GLU A 345 -1.10 6.85 -12.96
CA GLU A 345 -2.29 7.69 -12.94
C GLU A 345 -2.98 7.80 -14.33
N GLY A 346 -4.30 7.83 -14.35
CA GLY A 346 -5.08 8.26 -15.51
C GLY A 346 -5.14 9.81 -15.55
N THR A 347 -5.16 10.40 -16.73
CA THR A 347 -5.29 9.77 -18.09
C THR A 347 -3.95 9.45 -18.74
N VAL A 348 -2.82 9.79 -18.12
CA VAL A 348 -1.47 9.62 -18.68
C VAL A 348 -1.19 8.16 -19.03
N SER A 349 -1.61 7.23 -18.19
CA SER A 349 -1.47 5.78 -18.43
C SER A 349 -2.13 5.29 -19.72
N GLN A 350 -3.17 5.97 -20.21
CA GLN A 350 -3.84 5.63 -21.48
C GLN A 350 -2.87 5.76 -22.68
N HIS A 351 -1.87 6.62 -22.56
CA HIS A 351 -0.84 6.85 -23.59
C HIS A 351 0.46 6.05 -23.35
N SER A 352 0.45 5.13 -22.40
CA SER A 352 1.59 4.31 -22.03
C SER A 352 1.33 2.81 -22.26
N PHE A 353 0.45 2.20 -21.47
CA PHE A 353 0.27 0.75 -21.45
C PHE A 353 -1.18 0.25 -21.65
N HIS A 354 -2.15 1.13 -21.88
CA HIS A 354 -3.53 0.71 -22.12
C HIS A 354 -3.68 -0.14 -23.41
N GLN A 355 -2.76 -0.01 -24.37
CA GLN A 355 -2.70 -0.92 -25.51
C GLN A 355 -2.63 -2.39 -25.06
N LEU A 356 -1.76 -2.69 -24.08
CA LEU A 356 -1.65 -4.03 -23.51
C LEU A 356 -2.92 -4.42 -22.73
N LEU A 357 -3.47 -3.51 -21.93
CA LEU A 357 -4.68 -3.76 -21.14
C LEU A 357 -5.85 -4.14 -22.03
N HIS A 358 -6.05 -3.45 -23.15
CA HIS A 358 -7.18 -3.69 -24.07
C HIS A 358 -6.98 -4.87 -25.02
N GLN A 359 -5.81 -4.98 -25.65
CA GLN A 359 -5.57 -5.91 -26.76
C GLN A 359 -4.40 -6.87 -26.52
N GLY A 360 -3.71 -6.78 -25.39
CA GLY A 360 -2.61 -7.68 -25.05
C GLY A 360 -3.09 -9.11 -24.77
N THR A 361 -2.16 -10.05 -24.79
CA THR A 361 -2.40 -11.47 -24.53
C THR A 361 -2.53 -11.81 -23.04
N HIS A 362 -2.07 -10.92 -22.16
CA HIS A 362 -2.18 -11.08 -20.70
C HIS A 362 -3.43 -10.37 -20.19
N ILE A 363 -4.12 -11.01 -19.25
CA ILE A 363 -5.22 -10.38 -18.52
C ILE A 363 -4.66 -9.81 -17.22
N ALA A 364 -4.78 -8.50 -17.05
CA ALA A 364 -4.42 -7.79 -15.82
C ALA A 364 -5.71 -7.20 -15.22
N PRO A 365 -6.23 -7.78 -14.13
CA PRO A 365 -7.29 -7.14 -13.35
C PRO A 365 -6.84 -5.75 -12.91
N ALA A 366 -7.77 -4.78 -12.88
CA ALA A 366 -7.44 -3.40 -12.55
C ALA A 366 -8.34 -2.85 -11.44
N ASP A 367 -7.73 -2.10 -10.51
CA ASP A 367 -8.43 -1.19 -9.61
C ASP A 367 -8.33 0.23 -10.17
N PHE A 368 -9.44 0.79 -10.59
CA PHE A 368 -9.58 2.21 -10.88
C PHE A 368 -9.93 2.96 -9.59
N ILE A 369 -9.38 4.15 -9.41
CA ILE A 369 -9.68 5.00 -8.26
C ILE A 369 -10.20 6.34 -8.75
N ASP A 370 -11.47 6.65 -8.45
CA ASP A 370 -12.16 7.89 -8.78
C ASP A 370 -12.33 8.74 -7.52
N LEU A 371 -11.86 9.98 -7.59
CA LEU A 371 -11.96 10.96 -6.51
C LEU A 371 -13.01 12.03 -6.79
N ALA A 372 -13.80 11.87 -7.85
CA ALA A 372 -14.82 12.83 -8.30
C ALA A 372 -14.30 14.29 -8.45
N LEU A 373 -13.01 14.46 -8.73
CA LEU A 373 -12.35 15.76 -8.83
C LEU A 373 -12.82 16.57 -10.05
N ASP A 374 -13.06 15.90 -11.17
CA ASP A 374 -13.46 16.48 -12.45
C ASP A 374 -14.33 15.52 -13.24
N LYS A 375 -15.39 16.05 -13.88
CA LYS A 375 -16.34 15.24 -14.66
C LYS A 375 -15.70 14.55 -15.87
N THR A 376 -14.74 15.21 -16.51
CA THR A 376 -14.03 14.66 -17.68
C THR A 376 -13.14 13.50 -17.24
N LEU A 377 -12.46 13.67 -16.11
CA LEU A 377 -11.58 12.66 -15.55
C LEU A 377 -12.37 11.41 -15.15
N SER A 378 -13.48 11.57 -14.42
CA SER A 378 -14.38 10.47 -14.05
C SER A 378 -15.03 9.80 -15.27
N ALA A 379 -15.39 10.57 -16.31
CA ALA A 379 -15.93 10.03 -17.55
C ALA A 379 -14.89 9.16 -18.29
N ASN A 380 -13.64 9.62 -18.38
CA ASN A 380 -12.54 8.84 -18.95
C ASN A 380 -12.31 7.53 -18.18
N LEU A 381 -12.28 7.57 -16.83
CA LEU A 381 -12.15 6.38 -16.01
C LEU A 381 -13.24 5.35 -16.34
N ARG A 382 -14.51 5.77 -16.30
CA ARG A 382 -15.64 4.88 -16.56
C ARG A 382 -15.58 4.33 -17.97
N ALA A 383 -15.28 5.16 -18.97
CA ALA A 383 -15.14 4.73 -20.36
C ALA A 383 -14.06 3.65 -20.52
N GLN A 384 -12.92 3.78 -19.83
CA GLN A 384 -11.87 2.77 -19.87
C GLN A 384 -12.30 1.47 -19.17
N ALA A 385 -12.94 1.55 -18.02
CA ALA A 385 -13.45 0.37 -17.31
C ALA A 385 -14.52 -0.38 -18.16
N ASP A 386 -15.41 0.36 -18.81
CA ASP A 386 -16.42 -0.21 -19.70
C ASP A 386 -15.80 -0.80 -20.97
N ALA A 387 -14.88 -0.11 -21.62
CA ALA A 387 -14.19 -0.62 -22.81
C ALA A 387 -13.39 -1.90 -22.50
N LEU A 388 -12.77 -1.99 -21.32
CA LEU A 388 -12.09 -3.21 -20.86
C LEU A 388 -13.07 -4.36 -20.66
N ALA A 389 -14.26 -4.11 -20.12
CA ALA A 389 -15.24 -5.14 -19.84
C ALA A 389 -15.99 -5.59 -21.12
N TYR A 390 -16.51 -4.65 -21.89
CA TYR A 390 -17.35 -4.94 -23.05
C TYR A 390 -16.56 -5.30 -24.31
N GLY A 391 -15.44 -4.62 -24.58
CA GLY A 391 -14.75 -4.70 -25.87
C GLY A 391 -15.59 -4.19 -27.04
N THR A 392 -15.27 -4.64 -28.26
CA THR A 392 -16.06 -4.38 -29.48
C THR A 392 -16.91 -5.60 -29.84
N ASP A 393 -18.08 -5.34 -30.44
CA ASP A 393 -19.02 -6.39 -30.88
C ASP A 393 -19.27 -6.37 -32.39
N ASP A 394 -18.42 -5.69 -33.15
CA ASP A 394 -18.53 -5.64 -34.60
C ASP A 394 -17.52 -6.64 -35.25
N PRO A 395 -18.03 -7.80 -35.74
CA PRO A 395 -17.16 -8.79 -36.38
C PRO A 395 -16.59 -8.33 -37.74
N LYS A 396 -17.08 -7.21 -38.30
CA LYS A 396 -16.56 -6.63 -39.55
C LYS A 396 -15.31 -5.78 -39.33
N LEU A 397 -15.01 -5.41 -38.10
CA LEU A 397 -13.78 -4.71 -37.80
C LEU A 397 -12.55 -5.59 -38.12
N PRO A 398 -11.51 -5.03 -38.76
CA PRO A 398 -10.30 -5.78 -38.97
C PRO A 398 -9.67 -6.17 -37.60
N PRO A 399 -8.99 -7.33 -37.50
CA PRO A 399 -8.51 -7.90 -36.23
C PRO A 399 -7.75 -6.91 -35.33
N HIS A 400 -6.92 -6.03 -35.92
CA HIS A 400 -6.15 -5.03 -35.17
C HIS A 400 -7.00 -3.86 -34.60
N LYS A 401 -8.29 -3.78 -34.95
CA LYS A 401 -9.26 -2.82 -34.40
C LYS A 401 -10.29 -3.47 -33.49
N GLN A 402 -10.22 -4.78 -33.30
CA GLN A 402 -11.10 -5.50 -32.40
C GLN A 402 -10.55 -5.44 -30.96
N TYR A 403 -11.42 -5.18 -30.03
CA TYR A 403 -11.13 -5.21 -28.60
C TYR A 403 -11.81 -6.45 -28.01
N PRO A 404 -11.06 -7.43 -27.50
CA PRO A 404 -11.67 -8.67 -27.01
C PRO A 404 -12.59 -8.46 -25.80
N GLY A 405 -12.42 -7.37 -25.05
CA GLY A 405 -13.16 -7.18 -23.81
C GLY A 405 -12.76 -8.22 -22.75
N ASN A 406 -13.70 -8.53 -21.86
CA ASN A 406 -13.57 -9.53 -20.81
C ASN A 406 -12.37 -9.32 -19.87
N ARG A 407 -11.96 -8.05 -19.68
CA ARG A 407 -10.87 -7.59 -18.83
C ARG A 407 -11.45 -7.12 -17.51
N PRO A 408 -11.24 -7.86 -16.41
CA PRO A 408 -11.88 -7.54 -15.14
C PRO A 408 -11.31 -6.27 -14.52
N SER A 409 -12.20 -5.47 -13.93
CA SER A 409 -11.81 -4.30 -13.16
C SER A 409 -12.78 -4.02 -12.02
N SER A 410 -12.31 -3.25 -11.05
CA SER A 410 -13.13 -2.66 -9.99
C SER A 410 -12.93 -1.15 -9.96
N ILE A 411 -13.87 -0.42 -9.38
CA ILE A 411 -13.75 1.02 -9.17
C ILE A 411 -13.94 1.33 -7.68
N LEU A 412 -12.95 2.02 -7.12
CA LEU A 412 -13.03 2.63 -5.79
C LEU A 412 -13.43 4.09 -5.98
N TYR A 413 -14.63 4.45 -5.53
CA TYR A 413 -15.11 5.83 -5.51
C TYR A 413 -14.85 6.42 -4.13
N LEU A 414 -14.12 7.54 -4.09
CA LEU A 414 -13.92 8.35 -2.90
C LEU A 414 -14.59 9.71 -3.12
N ASP A 415 -15.19 10.26 -2.06
CA ASP A 415 -15.95 11.52 -2.17
C ASP A 415 -15.08 12.72 -2.53
N LYS A 416 -13.82 12.70 -2.13
CA LYS A 416 -12.85 13.79 -2.35
C LYS A 416 -11.41 13.34 -2.10
N LEU A 417 -10.47 14.16 -2.55
CA LEU A 417 -9.05 14.03 -2.16
C LEU A 417 -8.76 14.91 -0.96
N ASP A 418 -8.68 14.31 0.21
CA ASP A 418 -8.15 14.92 1.42
C ASP A 418 -7.37 13.89 2.25
N ALA A 419 -6.81 14.33 3.37
CA ALA A 419 -6.01 13.48 4.24
C ALA A 419 -6.83 12.30 4.80
N ARG A 420 -8.11 12.52 5.14
CA ARG A 420 -8.99 11.47 5.65
C ARG A 420 -9.27 10.39 4.60
N SER A 421 -9.57 10.82 3.39
CA SER A 421 -9.82 9.89 2.27
C SER A 421 -8.57 9.10 1.87
N LEU A 422 -7.39 9.74 1.89
CA LEU A 422 -6.13 9.04 1.63
C LEU A 422 -5.80 8.03 2.75
N GLY A 423 -6.09 8.37 4.00
CA GLY A 423 -5.98 7.45 5.14
C GLY A 423 -6.87 6.23 4.97
N ARG A 424 -8.14 6.42 4.59
CA ARG A 424 -9.07 5.33 4.27
C ARG A 424 -8.54 4.44 3.15
N LEU A 425 -8.09 5.03 2.07
CA LEU A 425 -7.60 4.30 0.90
C LEU A 425 -6.40 3.41 1.24
N ILE A 426 -5.42 3.93 1.95
CA ILE A 426 -4.23 3.17 2.35
C ILE A 426 -4.63 2.03 3.31
N ALA A 427 -5.48 2.29 4.30
CA ALA A 427 -5.92 1.28 5.26
C ALA A 427 -6.72 0.14 4.59
N LEU A 428 -7.55 0.44 3.57
CA LEU A 428 -8.21 -0.58 2.76
C LEU A 428 -7.21 -1.55 2.13
N TYR A 429 -6.14 -1.04 1.54
CA TYR A 429 -5.11 -1.88 0.93
C TYR A 429 -4.26 -2.62 1.97
N GLU A 430 -3.97 -2.04 3.13
CA GLU A 430 -3.29 -2.75 4.23
C GLU A 430 -4.08 -3.98 4.68
N HIS A 431 -5.39 -3.83 4.92
CA HIS A 431 -6.26 -4.93 5.32
C HIS A 431 -6.53 -5.93 4.18
N LYS A 432 -6.59 -5.47 2.91
CA LYS A 432 -6.62 -6.35 1.73
C LYS A 432 -5.40 -7.28 1.75
N VAL A 433 -4.20 -6.72 1.86
CA VAL A 433 -2.93 -7.46 1.83
C VAL A 433 -2.84 -8.45 2.99
N PHE A 434 -3.22 -8.03 4.20
CA PHE A 434 -3.30 -8.92 5.35
C PHE A 434 -4.27 -10.09 5.13
N THR A 435 -5.48 -9.80 4.63
CA THR A 435 -6.50 -10.83 4.37
C THR A 435 -6.00 -11.84 3.33
N GLN A 436 -5.37 -11.40 2.25
CA GLN A 436 -4.74 -12.27 1.26
C GLN A 436 -3.67 -13.17 1.89
N GLY A 437 -2.81 -12.60 2.77
CA GLY A 437 -1.81 -13.36 3.52
C GLY A 437 -2.44 -14.46 4.39
N VAL A 438 -3.59 -14.20 5.01
CA VAL A 438 -4.35 -15.22 5.75
C VAL A 438 -4.84 -16.33 4.81
N ILE A 439 -5.44 -15.96 3.66
CA ILE A 439 -5.94 -16.96 2.70
C ILE A 439 -4.80 -17.84 2.17
N TRP A 440 -3.67 -17.24 1.81
CA TRP A 440 -2.49 -17.95 1.27
C TRP A 440 -1.60 -18.57 2.36
N ASN A 441 -1.94 -18.49 3.64
CA ASN A 441 -1.09 -18.95 4.73
C ASN A 441 0.31 -18.32 4.77
N ILE A 442 0.43 -17.04 4.41
CA ILE A 442 1.71 -16.34 4.29
C ILE A 442 1.91 -15.40 5.47
N ASN A 443 3.14 -15.32 5.99
CA ASN A 443 3.54 -14.24 6.88
C ASN A 443 3.74 -12.94 6.09
N SER A 444 2.80 -12.00 6.20
CA SER A 444 2.81 -10.72 5.48
C SER A 444 3.74 -9.66 6.10
N PHE A 445 4.49 -9.97 7.17
CA PHE A 445 5.15 -8.96 8.00
C PHE A 445 6.67 -9.04 8.04
N ASP A 446 7.26 -10.07 7.45
CA ASP A 446 8.72 -10.21 7.26
C ASP A 446 9.15 -9.88 5.82
N GLN A 447 10.47 -9.84 5.56
CA GLN A 447 11.05 -9.52 4.25
C GLN A 447 12.46 -10.12 4.05
N PHE A 448 12.70 -11.37 4.39
CA PHE A 448 14.03 -12.02 4.29
C PHE A 448 14.60 -12.02 2.86
N GLY A 449 13.75 -11.94 1.83
CA GLY A 449 14.17 -11.94 0.43
C GLY A 449 15.09 -10.79 0.01
N VAL A 450 15.21 -9.72 0.81
CA VAL A 450 16.09 -8.57 0.51
C VAL A 450 17.45 -8.64 1.22
N GLU A 451 17.71 -9.65 2.06
CA GLU A 451 18.90 -9.68 2.92
C GLU A 451 20.14 -10.17 2.17
N LEU A 452 20.03 -11.22 1.37
CA LEU A 452 21.16 -11.79 0.63
C LEU A 452 21.86 -10.77 -0.27
N GLY A 453 21.09 -9.93 -0.98
CA GLY A 453 21.66 -8.89 -1.84
C GLY A 453 22.48 -7.87 -1.07
N LYS A 454 22.03 -7.48 0.15
CA LYS A 454 22.77 -6.57 1.03
C LYS A 454 24.06 -7.20 1.56
N GLU A 455 24.02 -8.47 1.93
CA GLU A 455 25.21 -9.20 2.38
C GLU A 455 26.27 -9.30 1.27
N LEU A 456 25.85 -9.68 0.06
CA LEU A 456 26.75 -9.76 -1.09
C LEU A 456 27.32 -8.38 -1.46
N ALA A 457 26.52 -7.32 -1.46
CA ALA A 457 27.01 -5.97 -1.70
C ALA A 457 28.07 -5.56 -0.67
N LYS A 458 27.85 -5.88 0.62
CA LYS A 458 28.83 -5.62 1.67
C LYS A 458 30.16 -6.36 1.41
N ARG A 459 30.11 -7.65 1.07
CA ARG A 459 31.31 -8.45 0.73
C ARG A 459 32.07 -7.86 -0.45
N ILE A 460 31.37 -7.45 -1.49
CA ILE A 460 31.98 -6.80 -2.67
C ILE A 460 32.71 -5.52 -2.27
N LEU A 461 32.10 -4.69 -1.43
CA LEU A 461 32.68 -3.42 -0.96
C LEU A 461 33.92 -3.64 -0.05
N THR A 462 33.95 -4.73 0.72
CA THR A 462 35.09 -5.08 1.60
C THR A 462 36.17 -5.88 0.88
N GLY A 463 35.96 -6.27 -0.40
CA GLY A 463 36.91 -7.10 -1.16
C GLY A 463 36.91 -8.58 -0.75
N GLU A 464 35.94 -9.02 0.04
CA GLU A 464 35.71 -10.41 0.37
C GLU A 464 34.99 -11.12 -0.78
N ARG A 465 35.53 -12.25 -1.25
CA ARG A 465 34.91 -13.07 -2.32
C ARG A 465 33.93 -14.08 -1.77
#